data_fddcda8e4ef1b742834d802b98c314ea
#
_entry.id   fddcda8e4ef1b742834d802b98c314ea
#
_cell.length_a   1.000
_cell.length_b   1.000
_cell.length_c   1.000
_cell.angle_alpha   90.00
_cell.angle_beta   90.00
_cell.angle_gamma   90.00
#
_symmetry.space_group_name_H-M   'P 1'
#
loop_
_entity.id
_entity.type
_entity.pdbx_description
1 polymer ?
#
loop_
_entity_poly.entity_id
_entity_poly.type
_entity_poly.pdbx_seq_one_letter_code
_entity_poly.pdbx_strand_id
1 'polypeptide(L)'
;MKILLYNPNTSEAITEKLYETAKLVVSSGTTLIPKTAEKGFPYISTKVEAQITGTLVLEKLAEIHSQYDAIIIAAFGDPGLVPAKSLFNLPIIGLGEAAMLSACLFGKKFSIISFTNAMASWYEESVELLGLQSRYAGF
;
A
#
# COMPACT_ATOMS: atom_id res chain seq x y z
N MET A 1 9.38 -3.07 18.18
CA MET A 1 9.49 -2.96 16.69
C MET A 1 8.88 -1.63 16.28
N LYS A 2 9.53 -0.91 15.35
CA LYS A 2 9.07 0.41 14.86
C LYS A 2 8.65 0.29 13.40
N ILE A 3 7.37 0.45 13.11
CA ILE A 3 6.79 0.29 11.78
C ILE A 3 6.36 1.65 11.22
N LEU A 4 6.80 1.97 10.01
CA LEU A 4 6.29 3.11 9.26
C LEU A 4 4.96 2.74 8.60
N LEU A 5 3.90 3.49 8.87
CA LEU A 5 2.65 3.48 8.10
C LEU A 5 2.67 4.68 7.14
N TYR A 6 3.11 4.45 5.91
CA TYR A 6 3.29 5.51 4.93
C TYR A 6 2.08 5.64 4.01
N ASN A 7 1.34 6.73 4.15
CA ASN A 7 0.30 7.09 3.19
C ASN A 7 0.94 7.83 2.01
N PRO A 8 0.92 7.26 0.78
CA PRO A 8 1.56 7.85 -0.38
C PRO A 8 0.77 9.00 -1.03
N ASN A 9 -0.46 9.28 -0.59
CA ASN A 9 -1.19 10.50 -0.97
C ASN A 9 -1.00 11.61 0.06
N THR A 10 -1.35 12.86 -0.30
CA THR A 10 -1.11 14.04 0.55
C THR A 10 -2.26 14.36 1.52
N SER A 11 -3.22 13.45 1.71
CA SER A 11 -4.36 13.64 2.60
C SER A 11 -4.04 13.17 4.03
N GLU A 12 -3.86 14.10 4.94
CA GLU A 12 -3.68 13.81 6.38
C GLU A 12 -4.90 13.10 6.97
N ALA A 13 -6.11 13.45 6.52
CA ALA A 13 -7.33 12.82 6.98
C ALA A 13 -7.40 11.33 6.63
N ILE A 14 -6.83 10.92 5.49
CA ILE A 14 -6.71 9.50 5.12
C ILE A 14 -5.65 8.83 6.00
N THR A 15 -4.51 9.47 6.22
CA THR A 15 -3.47 8.94 7.11
C THR A 15 -4.01 8.68 8.51
N GLU A 16 -4.78 9.60 9.05
CA GLU A 16 -5.40 9.45 10.38
C GLU A 16 -6.33 8.24 10.44
N LYS A 17 -7.21 8.07 9.45
CA LYS A 17 -8.10 6.88 9.38
C LYS A 17 -7.33 5.57 9.30
N LEU A 18 -6.28 5.53 8.49
CA LEU A 18 -5.41 4.36 8.36
C LEU A 18 -4.73 4.04 9.69
N TYR A 19 -4.20 5.06 10.35
CA TYR A 19 -3.53 4.93 11.63
C TYR A 19 -4.47 4.46 12.74
N GLU A 20 -5.64 5.08 12.89
CA GLU A 20 -6.64 4.67 13.88
C GLU A 20 -7.10 3.22 13.68
N THR A 21 -7.26 2.80 12.42
CA THR A 21 -7.60 1.41 12.11
C THR A 21 -6.46 0.45 12.47
N ALA A 22 -5.23 0.78 12.10
CA ALA A 22 -4.08 -0.07 12.37
C ALA A 22 -3.78 -0.20 13.88
N LYS A 23 -4.03 0.84 14.66
CA LYS A 23 -3.87 0.82 16.13
C LYS A 23 -4.73 -0.25 16.81
N LEU A 24 -5.87 -0.62 16.23
CA LEU A 24 -6.77 -1.63 16.82
C LEU A 24 -6.17 -3.04 16.83
N VAL A 25 -5.18 -3.31 15.97
CA VAL A 25 -4.62 -4.64 15.78
C VAL A 25 -3.11 -4.73 16.01
N VAL A 26 -2.46 -3.61 16.30
CA VAL A 26 -1.02 -3.60 16.54
C VAL A 26 -0.67 -4.26 17.87
N SER A 27 0.33 -5.13 17.88
CA SER A 27 0.75 -5.86 19.07
C SER A 27 1.46 -4.95 20.07
N SER A 28 1.36 -5.30 21.36
CA SER A 28 2.14 -4.65 22.42
C SER A 28 3.65 -4.74 22.11
N GLY A 29 4.38 -3.65 22.32
CA GLY A 29 5.81 -3.56 21.99
C GLY A 29 6.10 -3.17 20.52
N THR A 30 5.07 -2.95 19.71
CA THR A 30 5.20 -2.37 18.36
C THR A 30 4.77 -0.90 18.39
N THR A 31 5.62 -0.03 17.86
CA THR A 31 5.32 1.39 17.67
C THR A 31 4.99 1.63 16.20
N LEU A 32 3.80 2.12 15.94
CA LEU A 32 3.36 2.49 14.59
C LEU A 32 3.55 3.99 14.39
N ILE A 33 4.25 4.38 13.34
CA ILE A 33 4.53 5.79 13.00
C ILE A 33 3.81 6.14 11.71
N PRO A 34 2.71 6.90 11.75
CA PRO A 34 2.04 7.37 10.54
C PRO A 34 2.84 8.50 9.89
N LYS A 35 2.90 8.48 8.56
CA LYS A 35 3.42 9.58 7.74
C LYS A 35 2.57 9.77 6.50
N THR A 36 2.26 11.03 6.20
CA THR A 36 1.60 11.46 4.97
C THR A 36 2.65 11.90 3.97
N ALA A 37 2.47 11.62 2.70
CA ALA A 37 3.34 12.15 1.64
C ALA A 37 3.27 13.68 1.59
N GLU A 38 4.43 14.33 1.54
CA GLU A 38 4.55 15.79 1.45
C GLU A 38 4.27 16.32 0.05
N LYS A 39 4.45 15.45 -0.96
CA LYS A 39 4.30 15.77 -2.40
C LYS A 39 3.45 14.71 -3.08
N GLY A 40 2.80 15.09 -4.17
CA GLY A 40 1.99 14.18 -4.98
C GLY A 40 0.54 14.62 -5.06
N PHE A 41 -0.36 13.67 -5.00
CA PHE A 41 -1.80 13.86 -5.19
C PHE A 41 -2.55 13.69 -3.88
N PRO A 42 -3.58 14.49 -3.61
CA PRO A 42 -4.44 14.32 -2.42
C PRO A 42 -5.25 13.02 -2.49
N TYR A 43 -5.39 12.49 -3.69
CA TYR A 43 -6.06 11.22 -3.98
C TYR A 43 -5.44 10.59 -5.23
N ILE A 44 -5.09 9.30 -5.17
CA ILE A 44 -4.53 8.56 -6.31
C ILE A 44 -5.69 7.84 -7.00
N SER A 45 -6.13 8.34 -8.14
CA SER A 45 -7.35 7.89 -8.82
C SER A 45 -7.12 7.40 -10.25
N THR A 46 -5.90 7.55 -10.76
CA THR A 46 -5.52 7.12 -12.11
C THR A 46 -4.19 6.35 -12.11
N LYS A 47 -3.99 5.54 -13.14
CA LYS A 47 -2.71 4.81 -13.33
C LYS A 47 -1.51 5.75 -13.47
N VAL A 48 -1.70 6.91 -14.09
CA VAL A 48 -0.64 7.92 -14.23
C VAL A 48 -0.25 8.47 -12.87
N GLU A 49 -1.23 8.84 -12.04
CA GLU A 49 -0.98 9.31 -10.67
C GLU A 49 -0.29 8.25 -9.83
N ALA A 50 -0.71 6.98 -9.94
CA ALA A 50 -0.08 5.86 -9.23
C ALA A 50 1.39 5.68 -9.65
N GLN A 51 1.70 5.81 -10.95
CA GLN A 51 3.06 5.70 -11.48
C GLN A 51 3.96 6.82 -10.95
N ILE A 52 3.49 8.07 -10.98
CA ILE A 52 4.23 9.23 -10.45
C ILE A 52 4.43 9.06 -8.94
N THR A 53 3.37 8.68 -8.22
CA THR A 53 3.43 8.45 -6.78
C THR A 53 4.44 7.37 -6.42
N GLY A 54 4.56 6.31 -7.22
CA GLY A 54 5.56 5.26 -7.00
C GLY A 54 6.98 5.80 -6.94
N THR A 55 7.35 6.73 -7.81
CA THR A 55 8.65 7.42 -7.78
C THR A 55 8.82 8.23 -6.49
N LEU A 56 7.80 9.00 -6.10
CA LEU A 56 7.84 9.81 -4.86
C LEU A 56 7.95 8.93 -3.61
N VAL A 57 7.32 7.76 -3.61
CA VAL A 57 7.48 6.76 -2.53
C VAL A 57 8.94 6.33 -2.41
N LEU A 58 9.57 5.95 -3.53
CA LEU A 58 10.98 5.51 -3.51
C LEU A 58 11.92 6.60 -3.03
N GLU A 59 11.74 7.84 -3.51
CA GLU A 59 12.54 9.00 -3.05
C GLU A 59 12.40 9.18 -1.53
N LYS A 60 11.17 9.17 -1.00
CA LYS A 60 10.94 9.34 0.43
C LYS A 60 11.50 8.18 1.25
N LEU A 61 11.29 6.95 0.81
CA LEU A 61 11.81 5.79 1.53
C LEU A 61 13.34 5.76 1.53
N ALA A 62 14.00 6.23 0.46
CA ALA A 62 15.46 6.35 0.43
C ALA A 62 16.00 7.26 1.55
N GLU A 63 15.26 8.31 1.90
CA GLU A 63 15.64 9.24 2.96
C GLU A 63 15.43 8.66 4.39
N ILE A 64 14.38 7.86 4.59
CA ILE A 64 13.91 7.55 5.95
C ILE A 64 13.89 6.07 6.34
N HIS A 65 14.04 5.13 5.38
CA HIS A 65 13.84 3.69 5.64
C HIS A 65 14.68 3.15 6.81
N SER A 66 15.91 3.63 6.97
CA SER A 66 16.83 3.16 8.02
C SER A 66 16.38 3.47 9.46
N GLN A 67 15.33 4.28 9.63
CA GLN A 67 14.75 4.64 10.93
C GLN A 67 13.71 3.63 11.42
N TYR A 68 13.36 2.62 10.60
CA TYR A 68 12.25 1.69 10.83
C TYR A 68 12.68 0.24 10.68
N ASP A 69 11.97 -0.64 11.36
CA ASP A 69 12.15 -2.10 11.26
C ASP A 69 11.32 -2.70 10.12
N ALA A 70 10.22 -2.05 9.74
CA ALA A 70 9.36 -2.45 8.63
C ALA A 70 8.56 -1.25 8.10
N ILE A 71 8.03 -1.36 6.89
CA ILE A 71 7.25 -0.30 6.23
C ILE A 71 5.95 -0.89 5.66
N ILE A 72 4.85 -0.16 5.84
CA ILE A 72 3.58 -0.42 5.17
C ILE A 72 3.33 0.75 4.20
N ILE A 73 3.22 0.44 2.90
CA ILE A 73 2.72 1.38 1.90
C ILE A 73 1.19 1.34 1.94
N ALA A 74 0.59 2.39 2.55
CA ALA A 74 -0.80 2.38 2.97
C ALA A 74 -1.74 2.98 1.90
N ALA A 75 -1.71 2.43 0.69
CA ALA A 75 -2.67 2.70 -0.38
C ALA A 75 -2.94 1.43 -1.16
N PHE A 76 -4.19 1.14 -1.48
CA PHE A 76 -4.60 -0.14 -2.08
C PHE A 76 -3.94 -0.44 -3.44
N GLY A 77 -3.51 0.56 -4.17
CA GLY A 77 -2.76 0.39 -5.42
C GLY A 77 -1.27 0.11 -5.24
N ASP A 78 -0.75 0.09 -4.02
CA ASP A 78 0.64 -0.21 -3.65
C ASP A 78 1.69 0.52 -4.52
N PRO A 79 1.59 1.84 -4.74
CA PRO A 79 2.50 2.55 -5.64
C PRO A 79 3.94 2.45 -5.17
N GLY A 80 4.83 1.99 -6.04
CA GLY A 80 6.26 1.84 -5.74
C GLY A 80 6.64 0.61 -4.92
N LEU A 81 5.70 -0.28 -4.56
CA LEU A 81 5.95 -1.44 -3.70
C LEU A 81 7.01 -2.40 -4.27
N VAL A 82 6.85 -2.82 -5.53
CA VAL A 82 7.73 -3.82 -6.15
C VAL A 82 9.19 -3.32 -6.19
N PRO A 83 9.49 -2.12 -6.73
CA PRO A 83 10.84 -1.60 -6.70
C PRO A 83 11.34 -1.29 -5.27
N ALA A 84 10.48 -0.89 -4.34
CA ALA A 84 10.88 -0.68 -2.95
C ALA A 84 11.39 -1.97 -2.29
N LYS A 85 10.70 -3.10 -2.51
CA LYS A 85 11.15 -4.42 -2.02
C LYS A 85 12.49 -4.86 -2.61
N SER A 86 12.82 -4.42 -3.83
CA SER A 86 14.10 -4.72 -4.47
C SER A 86 15.23 -3.82 -3.98
N LEU A 87 14.89 -2.58 -3.61
CA LEU A 87 15.87 -1.53 -3.30
C LEU A 87 16.28 -1.51 -1.83
N PHE A 88 15.35 -1.80 -0.92
CA PHE A 88 15.57 -1.65 0.52
C PHE A 88 15.59 -3.00 1.24
N ASN A 89 16.60 -3.20 2.10
CA ASN A 89 16.79 -4.45 2.84
C ASN A 89 16.03 -4.44 4.19
N LEU A 90 14.70 -4.27 4.14
CA LEU A 90 13.82 -4.43 5.28
C LEU A 90 12.43 -4.89 4.79
N PRO A 91 11.58 -5.46 5.66
CA PRO A 91 10.23 -5.84 5.25
C PRO A 91 9.40 -4.64 4.80
N ILE A 92 8.87 -4.70 3.57
CA ILE A 92 7.95 -3.71 3.03
C ILE A 92 6.71 -4.43 2.54
N ILE A 93 5.54 -4.00 3.00
CA ILE A 93 4.24 -4.60 2.67
C ILE A 93 3.34 -3.52 2.07
N GLY A 94 2.61 -3.88 1.02
CA GLY A 94 1.55 -3.05 0.44
C GLY A 94 0.20 -3.37 1.07
N LEU A 95 -0.65 -2.36 1.19
CA LEU A 95 -2.02 -2.53 1.67
C LEU A 95 -2.84 -3.40 0.71
N GLY A 96 -2.69 -3.19 -0.61
CA GLY A 96 -3.41 -3.95 -1.63
C GLY A 96 -2.97 -5.40 -1.69
N GLU A 97 -1.64 -5.67 -1.71
CA GLU A 97 -1.16 -7.06 -1.70
C GLU A 97 -1.60 -7.81 -0.46
N ALA A 98 -1.51 -7.19 0.72
CA ALA A 98 -1.92 -7.81 1.98
C ALA A 98 -3.42 -8.10 1.99
N ALA A 99 -4.25 -7.18 1.48
CA ALA A 99 -5.69 -7.36 1.38
C ALA A 99 -6.07 -8.51 0.42
N MET A 100 -5.46 -8.57 -0.77
CA MET A 100 -5.74 -9.62 -1.76
C MET A 100 -5.30 -11.00 -1.28
N LEU A 101 -4.13 -11.11 -0.67
CA LEU A 101 -3.63 -12.36 -0.08
C LEU A 101 -4.51 -12.81 1.09
N SER A 102 -4.91 -11.89 1.96
CA SER A 102 -5.81 -12.18 3.08
C SER A 102 -7.20 -12.62 2.60
N ALA A 103 -7.73 -12.00 1.56
CA ALA A 103 -9.03 -12.38 0.97
C ALA A 103 -9.05 -13.85 0.53
N CYS A 104 -7.91 -14.38 0.07
CA CYS A 104 -7.78 -15.79 -0.30
C CYS A 104 -7.93 -16.78 0.86
N LEU A 105 -7.81 -16.32 2.11
CA LEU A 105 -8.06 -17.14 3.31
C LEU A 105 -9.55 -17.29 3.61
N PHE A 106 -10.36 -16.32 3.19
CA PHE A 106 -11.79 -16.27 3.50
C PHE A 106 -12.69 -16.89 2.43
N GLY A 107 -12.19 -17.04 1.19
CA GLY A 107 -13.01 -17.58 0.10
C GLY A 107 -12.19 -18.18 -1.05
N LYS A 108 -12.89 -18.91 -1.92
CA LYS A 108 -12.26 -19.46 -3.13
C LYS A 108 -11.85 -18.38 -4.12
N LYS A 109 -12.63 -17.30 -4.18
CA LYS A 109 -12.40 -16.16 -5.07
C LYS A 109 -12.71 -14.86 -4.34
N PHE A 110 -12.08 -13.78 -4.79
CA PHE A 110 -12.35 -12.42 -4.34
C PHE A 110 -12.57 -11.49 -5.53
N SER A 111 -13.27 -10.40 -5.30
CA SER A 111 -13.43 -9.27 -6.24
C SER A 111 -12.87 -8.00 -5.62
N ILE A 112 -12.45 -7.07 -6.48
CA ILE A 112 -12.05 -5.73 -6.07
C ILE A 112 -13.20 -4.78 -6.37
N ILE A 113 -13.63 -4.00 -5.36
CA ILE A 113 -14.63 -2.95 -5.50
C ILE A 113 -13.93 -1.60 -5.31
N SER A 114 -14.11 -0.68 -6.24
CA SER A 114 -13.57 0.66 -6.17
C SER A 114 -14.59 1.68 -6.68
N PHE A 115 -14.32 2.95 -6.45
CA PHE A 115 -15.17 4.08 -6.85
C PHE A 115 -14.81 4.64 -8.23
N THR A 116 -13.74 4.14 -8.88
CA THR A 116 -13.32 4.57 -10.22
C THR A 116 -12.85 3.39 -11.07
N ASN A 117 -13.27 3.36 -12.33
CA ASN A 117 -12.80 2.38 -13.30
C ASN A 117 -11.37 2.70 -13.82
N ALA A 118 -10.88 3.92 -13.61
CA ALA A 118 -9.56 4.35 -14.11
C ALA A 118 -8.38 3.57 -13.50
N MET A 119 -8.61 2.90 -12.36
CA MET A 119 -7.62 2.07 -11.67
C MET A 119 -7.78 0.56 -11.94
N ALA A 120 -8.81 0.13 -12.69
CA ALA A 120 -9.10 -1.30 -12.90
C ALA A 120 -7.88 -2.06 -13.44
N SER A 121 -7.27 -1.57 -14.52
CA SER A 121 -6.08 -2.22 -15.11
C SER A 121 -4.89 -2.27 -14.16
N TRP A 122 -4.71 -1.26 -13.31
CA TRP A 122 -3.65 -1.26 -12.30
C TRP A 122 -3.85 -2.37 -11.26
N TYR A 123 -5.08 -2.55 -10.79
CA TYR A 123 -5.40 -3.61 -9.84
C TYR A 123 -5.33 -5.00 -10.48
N GLU A 124 -5.72 -5.15 -11.72
CA GLU A 124 -5.59 -6.40 -12.47
C GLU A 124 -4.12 -6.80 -12.65
N GLU A 125 -3.24 -5.84 -13.00
CA GLU A 125 -1.79 -6.06 -13.04
C GLU A 125 -1.24 -6.49 -11.65
N SER A 126 -1.75 -5.92 -10.57
CA SER A 126 -1.36 -6.32 -9.20
C SER A 126 -1.80 -7.76 -8.89
N VAL A 127 -2.99 -8.17 -9.31
CA VAL A 127 -3.47 -9.55 -9.21
C VAL A 127 -2.55 -10.52 -9.99
N GLU A 128 -2.10 -10.12 -11.17
CA GLU A 128 -1.17 -10.92 -11.99
C GLU A 128 0.19 -11.05 -11.33
N LEU A 129 0.76 -9.94 -10.84
CA LEU A 129 2.05 -9.92 -10.15
C LEU A 129 2.06 -10.81 -8.90
N LEU A 130 0.93 -10.93 -8.22
CA LEU A 130 0.76 -11.80 -7.06
C LEU A 130 0.44 -13.26 -7.42
N GLY A 131 0.24 -13.58 -8.71
CA GLY A 131 -0.14 -14.93 -9.15
C GLY A 131 -1.56 -15.33 -8.72
N LEU A 132 -2.46 -14.36 -8.54
CA LEU A 132 -3.80 -14.56 -7.99
C LEU A 132 -4.92 -14.60 -9.05
N GLN A 133 -4.60 -14.73 -10.34
CA GLN A 133 -5.61 -14.71 -11.43
C GLN A 133 -6.69 -15.78 -11.24
N SER A 134 -6.31 -16.99 -10.81
CA SER A 134 -7.26 -18.09 -10.54
C SER A 134 -8.18 -17.83 -9.35
N ARG A 135 -7.80 -16.90 -8.49
CA ARG A 135 -8.53 -16.48 -7.28
C ARG A 135 -9.34 -15.21 -7.49
N TYR A 136 -9.10 -14.49 -8.57
CA TYR A 136 -9.77 -13.23 -8.90
C TYR A 136 -11.08 -13.48 -9.67
N ALA A 137 -12.16 -12.84 -9.23
CA ALA A 137 -13.49 -12.96 -9.83
C ALA A 137 -13.91 -11.71 -10.63
N GLY A 138 -13.10 -10.64 -10.58
CA GLY A 138 -13.32 -9.44 -11.36
C GLY A 138 -13.32 -8.15 -10.51
N PHE A 139 -13.36 -7.03 -11.25
CA PHE A 139 -13.40 -5.68 -10.72
C PHE A 139 -14.83 -5.13 -10.77
#